data_7ae201eba69f12ac1d0f65de74ab8653
#
_entry.id   7ae201eba69f12ac1d0f65de74ab8653
#
_cell.length_a   1.000
_cell.length_b   1.000
_cell.length_c   1.000
_cell.angle_alpha   90.00
_cell.angle_beta   90.00
_cell.angle_gamma   90.00
#
_symmetry.space_group_name_H-M   'P 1'
#
loop_
_entity.id
_entity.type
_entity.pdbx_description
1 polymer ?
#
loop_
_entity_poly.entity_id
_entity_poly.type
_entity_poly.pdbx_seq_one_letter_code
_entity_poly.pdbx_strand_id
1 'polypeptide(L)'
;MYCKTCRQPLPHDARRCPNCGAPVENTVLQSGARDFTADYDPRDIQENRGWGILSYFGFLVLIPIFAARNSYFARFHANQGLVLFLFCACYSVLTRIITNILNLALGFIPFVPGMISAALQFIGIIFFVLMILGIANAASGKVKELPFIGRIRLLK
;
A
#
# COMPACT_ATOMS: atom_id res chain seq x y z
N MET A 1 -11.60 20.31 -4.01
CA MET A 1 -11.38 19.73 -5.35
C MET A 1 -12.08 20.54 -6.42
N TYR A 2 -11.74 20.36 -7.71
CA TYR A 2 -12.38 21.12 -8.81
C TYR A 2 -13.14 20.18 -9.72
N CYS A 3 -14.27 20.66 -10.26
CA CYS A 3 -15.07 19.90 -11.23
C CYS A 3 -14.29 19.71 -12.55
N LYS A 4 -14.17 18.47 -13.04
CA LYS A 4 -13.47 18.16 -14.31
C LYS A 4 -14.13 18.79 -15.53
N THR A 5 -15.44 19.07 -15.46
CA THR A 5 -16.25 19.58 -16.59
C THR A 5 -16.26 21.11 -16.62
N CYS A 6 -16.50 21.79 -15.49
CA CYS A 6 -16.66 23.25 -15.45
C CYS A 6 -15.61 23.99 -14.62
N ARG A 7 -14.64 23.27 -14.03
CA ARG A 7 -13.55 23.79 -13.20
C ARG A 7 -13.97 24.59 -11.95
N GLN A 8 -15.26 24.50 -11.57
CA GLN A 8 -15.76 25.14 -10.36
C GLN A 8 -15.22 24.42 -9.13
N PRO A 9 -14.86 25.13 -8.05
CA PRO A 9 -14.47 24.49 -6.78
C PRO A 9 -15.66 23.70 -6.22
N LEU A 10 -15.38 22.49 -5.77
CA LEU A 10 -16.37 21.56 -5.23
C LEU A 10 -16.13 21.32 -3.73
N PRO A 11 -17.18 21.25 -2.91
CA PRO A 11 -17.05 20.74 -1.55
C PRO A 11 -16.59 19.27 -1.56
N HIS A 12 -15.93 18.85 -0.47
CA HIS A 12 -15.27 17.54 -0.39
C HIS A 12 -16.23 16.33 -0.45
N ASP A 13 -17.51 16.56 -0.20
CA ASP A 13 -18.59 15.57 -0.13
C ASP A 13 -19.59 15.63 -1.30
N ALA A 14 -19.36 16.52 -2.27
CA ALA A 14 -20.26 16.69 -3.40
C ALA A 14 -20.31 15.46 -4.30
N ARG A 15 -21.47 14.84 -4.44
CA ARG A 15 -21.74 13.75 -5.40
C ARG A 15 -22.04 14.23 -6.81
N ARG A 16 -22.48 15.48 -6.94
CA ARG A 16 -22.72 16.15 -8.23
C ARG A 16 -22.26 17.60 -8.14
N CYS A 17 -21.73 18.11 -9.23
CA CYS A 17 -21.34 19.49 -9.32
C CYS A 17 -22.58 20.40 -9.22
N PRO A 18 -22.63 21.34 -8.25
CA PRO A 18 -23.80 22.23 -8.11
C PRO A 18 -23.95 23.18 -9.29
N ASN A 19 -22.90 23.42 -10.07
CA ASN A 19 -22.93 24.34 -11.19
C ASN A 19 -23.30 23.68 -12.53
N CYS A 20 -22.75 22.51 -12.87
CA CYS A 20 -22.98 21.86 -14.16
C CYS A 20 -23.72 20.53 -14.08
N GLY A 21 -24.09 20.06 -12.88
CA GLY A 21 -24.81 18.80 -12.68
C GLY A 21 -23.99 17.55 -12.96
N ALA A 22 -22.75 17.68 -13.45
CA ALA A 22 -21.89 16.54 -13.77
C ALA A 22 -21.69 15.67 -12.53
N PRO A 23 -21.75 14.33 -12.65
CA PRO A 23 -21.45 13.44 -11.53
C PRO A 23 -19.99 13.64 -11.12
N VAL A 24 -19.79 13.96 -9.84
CA VAL A 24 -18.46 13.95 -9.25
C VAL A 24 -18.16 12.50 -8.94
N GLU A 25 -17.27 11.90 -9.70
CA GLU A 25 -16.75 10.57 -9.43
C GLU A 25 -15.97 10.61 -8.11
N ASN A 26 -16.70 10.56 -7.01
CA ASN A 26 -16.10 10.26 -5.72
C ASN A 26 -15.68 8.79 -5.78
N THR A 27 -14.43 8.54 -6.13
CA THR A 27 -13.79 7.22 -6.12
C THR A 27 -13.71 6.64 -4.68
N VAL A 28 -14.62 7.10 -3.81
CA VAL A 28 -14.69 6.71 -2.38
C VAL A 28 -15.29 5.31 -2.19
N LEU A 29 -15.87 4.71 -3.24
CA LEU A 29 -16.61 3.43 -3.12
C LEU A 29 -15.80 2.20 -3.54
N GLN A 30 -14.52 2.34 -3.89
CA GLN A 30 -13.68 1.18 -4.14
C GLN A 30 -12.69 0.97 -2.98
N SER A 31 -13.06 0.09 -2.07
CA SER A 31 -12.19 -0.54 -1.06
C SER A 31 -11.55 0.33 0.03
N GLY A 32 -12.14 1.41 0.48
CA GLY A 32 -11.64 2.18 1.63
C GLY A 32 -10.25 2.81 1.48
N ALA A 33 -9.60 2.68 0.34
CA ALA A 33 -8.31 3.26 0.00
C ALA A 33 -8.50 4.63 -0.65
N ARG A 34 -7.93 5.68 -0.05
CA ARG A 34 -8.00 7.04 -0.58
C ARG A 34 -7.05 7.20 -1.76
N ASP A 35 -7.47 7.94 -2.79
CA ASP A 35 -6.68 8.28 -3.97
C ASP A 35 -6.33 9.77 -3.92
N PHE A 36 -5.04 10.07 -3.87
CA PHE A 36 -4.49 11.42 -3.82
C PHE A 36 -3.80 11.82 -5.12
N THR A 37 -3.95 11.05 -6.19
CA THR A 37 -3.20 11.26 -7.45
C THR A 37 -3.39 12.67 -8.02
N ALA A 38 -4.58 13.27 -7.83
CA ALA A 38 -4.87 14.61 -8.31
C ALA A 38 -4.15 15.74 -7.54
N ASP A 39 -3.64 15.44 -6.34
CA ASP A 39 -2.97 16.41 -5.46
C ASP A 39 -1.45 16.46 -5.70
N TYR A 40 -0.91 15.58 -6.56
CA TYR A 40 0.52 15.44 -6.83
C TYR A 40 0.90 16.00 -8.20
N ASP A 41 2.13 16.55 -8.30
CA ASP A 41 2.67 17.06 -9.56
C ASP A 41 2.89 15.91 -10.56
N PRO A 42 2.30 15.98 -11.77
CA PRO A 42 2.48 14.97 -12.81
C PRO A 42 3.94 14.75 -13.23
N ARG A 43 4.79 15.76 -13.12
CA ARG A 43 6.23 15.65 -13.43
C ARG A 43 6.94 14.83 -12.37
N ASP A 44 6.69 15.11 -11.08
CA ASP A 44 7.25 14.34 -9.97
C ASP A 44 6.86 12.86 -10.08
N ILE A 45 5.59 12.58 -10.44
CA ILE A 45 5.11 11.22 -10.68
C ILE A 45 5.88 10.54 -11.80
N GLN A 46 6.06 11.22 -12.97
CA GLN A 46 6.71 10.60 -14.13
C GLN A 46 8.19 10.31 -13.89
N GLU A 47 8.91 11.26 -13.30
CA GLU A 47 10.34 11.14 -13.04
C GLU A 47 10.66 10.11 -11.95
N ASN A 48 9.76 9.94 -10.97
CA ASN A 48 10.02 9.15 -9.78
C ASN A 48 9.25 7.82 -9.71
N ARG A 49 8.60 7.37 -10.80
CA ARG A 49 7.89 6.07 -10.85
C ARG A 49 8.76 4.90 -10.45
N GLY A 50 10.00 4.87 -10.92
CA GLY A 50 10.97 3.81 -10.59
C GLY A 50 11.25 3.71 -9.09
N TRP A 51 11.40 4.84 -8.42
CA TRP A 51 11.57 4.90 -6.97
C TRP A 51 10.32 4.44 -6.22
N GLY A 52 9.14 4.79 -6.72
CA GLY A 52 7.87 4.31 -6.20
C GLY A 52 7.73 2.79 -6.28
N ILE A 53 8.10 2.19 -7.40
CA ILE A 53 8.10 0.73 -7.59
C ILE A 53 9.10 0.06 -6.65
N LEU A 54 10.34 0.59 -6.61
CA LEU A 54 11.42 0.05 -5.78
C LEU A 54 11.06 0.03 -4.29
N SER A 55 10.17 0.92 -3.86
CA SER A 55 9.71 1.00 -2.47
C SER A 55 9.01 -0.25 -1.94
N TYR A 56 8.54 -1.14 -2.81
CA TYR A 56 7.84 -2.37 -2.42
C TYR A 56 8.71 -3.63 -2.41
N PHE A 57 9.98 -3.51 -2.80
CA PHE A 57 10.92 -4.64 -2.81
C PHE A 57 11.62 -4.85 -1.45
N GLY A 58 10.85 -5.00 -0.40
CA GLY A 58 11.38 -5.31 0.93
C GLY A 58 12.34 -4.25 1.46
N PHE A 59 13.56 -4.64 1.84
CA PHE A 59 14.53 -3.70 2.40
C PHE A 59 15.07 -2.67 1.39
N LEU A 60 14.87 -2.87 0.08
CA LEU A 60 15.23 -1.89 -0.95
C LEU A 60 14.45 -0.57 -0.80
N VAL A 61 13.39 -0.55 -0.01
CA VAL A 61 12.64 0.67 0.36
C VAL A 61 13.54 1.74 0.97
N LEU A 62 14.65 1.36 1.58
CA LEU A 62 15.61 2.32 2.14
C LEU A 62 16.26 3.19 1.06
N ILE A 63 16.46 2.66 -0.16
CA ILE A 63 17.09 3.41 -1.25
C ILE A 63 16.27 4.65 -1.63
N PRO A 64 14.97 4.56 -2.00
CA PRO A 64 14.18 5.75 -2.32
C PRO A 64 14.01 6.71 -1.14
N ILE A 65 14.02 6.23 0.11
CA ILE A 65 13.98 7.09 1.29
C ILE A 65 15.17 8.07 1.32
N PHE A 66 16.35 7.62 0.90
CA PHE A 66 17.56 8.45 0.90
C PHE A 66 17.81 9.12 -0.45
N ALA A 67 17.56 8.44 -1.57
CA ALA A 67 17.87 8.93 -2.91
C ALA A 67 16.81 9.90 -3.45
N ALA A 68 15.54 9.69 -3.15
CA ALA A 68 14.42 10.49 -3.68
C ALA A 68 13.75 11.35 -2.59
N ARG A 69 14.53 11.98 -1.73
CA ARG A 69 14.03 12.79 -0.61
C ARG A 69 13.14 13.96 -1.02
N ASN A 70 13.38 14.53 -2.20
CA ASN A 70 12.67 15.70 -2.70
C ASN A 70 11.38 15.34 -3.44
N SER A 71 11.14 14.06 -3.74
CA SER A 71 9.95 13.59 -4.42
C SER A 71 8.86 13.24 -3.40
N TYR A 72 7.75 13.94 -3.48
CA TYR A 72 6.57 13.62 -2.66
C TYR A 72 5.95 12.28 -3.07
N PHE A 73 5.98 11.97 -4.39
CA PHE A 73 5.50 10.70 -4.92
C PHE A 73 6.31 9.51 -4.39
N ALA A 74 7.65 9.59 -4.50
CA ALA A 74 8.51 8.52 -4.00
C ALA A 74 8.37 8.33 -2.48
N ARG A 75 8.28 9.42 -1.70
CA ARG A 75 8.09 9.36 -0.25
C ARG A 75 6.76 8.74 0.14
N PHE A 76 5.69 9.01 -0.59
CA PHE A 76 4.39 8.38 -0.34
C PHE A 76 4.47 6.86 -0.48
N HIS A 77 5.04 6.37 -1.59
CA HIS A 77 5.20 4.94 -1.82
C HIS A 77 6.25 4.31 -0.88
N ALA A 78 7.32 5.02 -0.56
CA ALA A 78 8.33 4.57 0.39
C ALA A 78 7.75 4.40 1.80
N ASN A 79 6.86 5.29 2.24
CA ASN A 79 6.17 5.12 3.52
C ASN A 79 5.32 3.84 3.54
N GLN A 80 4.54 3.58 2.49
CA GLN A 80 3.69 2.39 2.42
C GLN A 80 4.53 1.10 2.29
N GLY A 81 5.59 1.14 1.47
CA GLY A 81 6.52 0.02 1.33
C GLY A 81 7.25 -0.31 2.63
N LEU A 82 7.68 0.71 3.38
CA LEU A 82 8.32 0.53 4.69
C LEU A 82 7.37 -0.10 5.70
N VAL A 83 6.13 0.39 5.79
CA VAL A 83 5.10 -0.19 6.66
C VAL A 83 4.85 -1.64 6.27
N LEU A 84 4.66 -1.93 4.98
CA LEU A 84 4.46 -3.29 4.49
C LEU A 84 5.64 -4.20 4.83
N PHE A 85 6.87 -3.72 4.63
CA PHE A 85 8.09 -4.47 4.97
C PHE A 85 8.17 -4.80 6.46
N LEU A 86 7.88 -3.83 7.34
CA LEU A 86 7.89 -4.05 8.80
C LEU A 86 6.83 -5.09 9.21
N PHE A 87 5.61 -4.99 8.65
CA PHE A 87 4.56 -5.99 8.90
C PHE A 87 4.97 -7.39 8.41
N CYS A 88 5.55 -7.49 7.22
CA CYS A 88 6.07 -8.75 6.69
C CYS A 88 7.17 -9.33 7.58
N ALA A 89 8.12 -8.51 8.04
CA ALA A 89 9.21 -8.94 8.91
C ALA A 89 8.68 -9.44 10.26
N CYS A 90 7.82 -8.66 10.92
CA CYS A 90 7.18 -9.06 12.17
C CYS A 90 6.38 -10.36 12.02
N TYR A 91 5.59 -10.46 10.96
CA TYR A 91 4.80 -11.65 10.65
C TYR A 91 5.70 -12.88 10.44
N SER A 92 6.79 -12.75 9.69
CA SER A 92 7.74 -13.84 9.41
C SER A 92 8.41 -14.35 10.70
N VAL A 93 8.83 -13.43 11.56
CA VAL A 93 9.45 -13.80 12.86
C VAL A 93 8.42 -14.52 13.74
N LEU A 94 7.21 -13.96 13.86
CA LEU A 94 6.15 -14.53 14.68
C LEU A 94 5.76 -15.93 14.18
N THR A 95 5.60 -16.10 12.88
CA THR A 95 5.25 -17.39 12.28
C THR A 95 6.33 -18.44 12.54
N ARG A 96 7.60 -18.06 12.42
CA ARG A 96 8.72 -18.98 12.74
C ARG A 96 8.71 -19.41 14.20
N ILE A 97 8.51 -18.48 15.13
CA ILE A 97 8.43 -18.79 16.56
C ILE A 97 7.27 -19.77 16.83
N ILE A 98 6.07 -19.46 16.32
CA ILE A 98 4.87 -20.31 16.48
C ILE A 98 5.13 -21.71 15.90
N THR A 99 5.65 -21.79 14.68
CA THR A 99 5.91 -23.08 14.02
C THR A 99 6.94 -23.91 14.80
N ASN A 100 7.99 -23.30 15.33
CA ASN A 100 8.99 -24.00 16.14
C ASN A 100 8.39 -24.54 17.45
N ILE A 101 7.58 -23.73 18.13
CA ILE A 101 6.89 -24.15 19.36
C ILE A 101 5.92 -25.29 19.07
N LEU A 102 5.15 -25.20 17.99
CA LEU A 102 4.21 -26.26 17.57
C LEU A 102 4.95 -27.56 17.24
N ASN A 103 6.06 -27.49 16.52
CA ASN A 103 6.86 -28.67 16.21
C ASN A 103 7.45 -29.33 17.48
N LEU A 104 7.87 -28.52 18.44
CA LEU A 104 8.39 -29.05 19.72
C LEU A 104 7.27 -29.69 20.57
N ALA A 105 6.12 -29.03 20.66
CA ALA A 105 5.00 -29.47 21.50
C ALA A 105 4.15 -30.60 20.88
N LEU A 106 3.93 -30.57 19.58
CA LEU A 106 2.99 -31.43 18.86
C LEU A 106 3.65 -32.27 17.74
N GLY A 107 4.99 -32.24 17.64
CA GLY A 107 5.71 -32.96 16.58
C GLY A 107 5.54 -34.48 16.60
N PHE A 108 5.08 -35.03 17.72
CA PHE A 108 4.74 -36.45 17.85
C PHE A 108 3.38 -36.82 17.18
N ILE A 109 2.55 -35.82 16.85
CA ILE A 109 1.29 -36.04 16.14
C ILE A 109 1.54 -35.73 14.66
N PRO A 110 1.57 -36.74 13.76
CA PRO A 110 1.82 -36.51 12.35
C PRO A 110 0.74 -35.58 11.75
N PHE A 111 1.13 -34.74 10.81
CA PHE A 111 0.31 -33.80 10.03
C PHE A 111 -0.19 -32.54 10.78
N VAL A 112 -0.37 -32.53 12.09
CA VAL A 112 -0.94 -31.37 12.81
C VAL A 112 -0.06 -30.12 12.70
N PRO A 113 1.24 -30.15 13.01
CA PRO A 113 2.10 -28.97 12.83
C PRO A 113 2.17 -28.49 11.39
N GLY A 114 2.18 -29.42 10.43
CA GLY A 114 2.20 -29.11 9.01
C GLY A 114 0.96 -28.36 8.53
N MET A 115 -0.23 -28.80 8.95
CA MET A 115 -1.49 -28.13 8.61
C MET A 115 -1.55 -26.70 9.16
N ILE A 116 -1.15 -26.49 10.41
CA ILE A 116 -1.14 -25.17 11.03
C ILE A 116 -0.11 -24.28 10.34
N SER A 117 1.07 -24.80 10.03
CA SER A 117 2.09 -24.05 9.29
C SER A 117 1.61 -23.64 7.90
N ALA A 118 0.92 -24.52 7.19
CA ALA A 118 0.32 -24.22 5.90
C ALA A 118 -0.73 -23.12 6.02
N ALA A 119 -1.62 -23.20 7.00
CA ALA A 119 -2.64 -22.16 7.24
C ALA A 119 -2.00 -20.78 7.52
N LEU A 120 -0.94 -20.74 8.31
CA LEU A 120 -0.19 -19.50 8.55
C LEU A 120 0.45 -18.97 7.26
N GLN A 121 0.99 -19.82 6.40
CA GLN A 121 1.57 -19.39 5.12
C GLN A 121 0.54 -18.77 4.19
N PHE A 122 -0.71 -19.24 4.17
CA PHE A 122 -1.78 -18.62 3.39
C PHE A 122 -2.05 -17.18 3.78
N ILE A 123 -1.92 -16.82 5.06
CA ILE A 123 -2.02 -15.42 5.50
C ILE A 123 -0.88 -14.58 4.90
N GLY A 124 0.31 -15.17 4.72
CA GLY A 124 1.45 -14.51 4.06
C GLY A 124 1.17 -14.08 2.62
N ILE A 125 0.28 -14.77 1.91
CA ILE A 125 -0.13 -14.41 0.55
C ILE A 125 -0.76 -13.01 0.50
N ILE A 126 -1.45 -12.59 1.57
CA ILE A 126 -2.05 -11.26 1.66
C ILE A 126 -0.98 -10.17 1.50
N PHE A 127 0.17 -10.32 2.14
CA PHE A 127 1.27 -9.36 2.02
C PHE A 127 1.83 -9.31 0.60
N PHE A 128 1.92 -10.46 -0.06
CA PHE A 128 2.34 -10.54 -1.46
C PHE A 128 1.36 -9.83 -2.39
N VAL A 129 0.05 -10.02 -2.19
CA VAL A 129 -0.99 -9.30 -2.95
C VAL A 129 -0.90 -7.79 -2.71
N LEU A 130 -0.70 -7.35 -1.45
CA LEU A 130 -0.53 -5.93 -1.14
C LEU A 130 0.72 -5.34 -1.80
N MET A 131 1.81 -6.10 -1.88
CA MET A 131 3.03 -5.71 -2.59
C MET A 131 2.75 -5.50 -4.07
N ILE A 132 2.08 -6.45 -4.74
CA ILE A 132 1.72 -6.33 -6.16
C ILE A 132 0.81 -5.11 -6.39
N LEU A 133 -0.20 -4.91 -5.53
CA LEU A 133 -1.09 -3.73 -5.63
C LEU A 133 -0.32 -2.41 -5.47
N GLY A 134 0.64 -2.36 -4.56
CA GLY A 134 1.50 -1.20 -4.37
C GLY A 134 2.36 -0.92 -5.60
N ILE A 135 3.02 -1.96 -6.14
CA ILE A 135 3.81 -1.88 -7.37
C ILE A 135 2.94 -1.42 -8.55
N ALA A 136 1.74 -1.99 -8.71
CA ALA A 136 0.82 -1.63 -9.78
C ALA A 136 0.36 -0.16 -9.69
N ASN A 137 0.07 0.33 -8.48
CA ASN A 137 -0.26 1.73 -8.25
C ASN A 137 0.92 2.65 -8.61
N ALA A 138 2.12 2.34 -8.13
CA ALA A 138 3.33 3.12 -8.42
C ALA A 138 3.65 3.12 -9.92
N ALA A 139 3.60 1.96 -10.58
CA ALA A 139 3.84 1.82 -12.02
C ALA A 139 2.81 2.57 -12.86
N SER A 140 1.55 2.64 -12.39
CA SER A 140 0.49 3.42 -13.05
C SER A 140 0.54 4.91 -12.72
N GLY A 141 1.49 5.36 -11.89
CA GLY A 141 1.59 6.75 -11.44
C GLY A 141 0.44 7.17 -10.52
N LYS A 142 -0.19 6.23 -9.83
CA LYS A 142 -1.30 6.49 -8.92
C LYS A 142 -0.79 6.63 -7.49
N VAL A 143 -1.24 7.67 -6.80
CA VAL A 143 -0.98 7.93 -5.38
C VAL A 143 -2.15 7.40 -4.57
N LYS A 144 -2.27 6.07 -4.47
CA LYS A 144 -3.37 5.40 -3.80
C LYS A 144 -2.91 4.66 -2.56
N GLU A 145 -3.63 4.85 -1.45
CA GLU A 145 -3.35 4.12 -0.21
C GLU A 145 -3.59 2.62 -0.38
N LEU A 146 -2.70 1.80 0.20
CA LEU A 146 -2.95 0.37 0.30
C LEU A 146 -4.06 0.10 1.33
N PRO A 147 -4.94 -0.88 1.10
CA PRO A 147 -5.95 -1.26 2.07
C PRO A 147 -5.28 -1.67 3.39
N PHE A 148 -5.90 -1.32 4.51
CA PHE A 148 -5.50 -1.58 5.89
C PHE A 148 -4.25 -0.82 6.38
N ILE A 149 -3.16 -0.76 5.61
CA ILE A 149 -1.86 -0.24 6.05
C ILE A 149 -1.56 1.19 5.55
N GLY A 150 -2.24 1.66 4.51
CA GLY A 150 -1.94 2.95 3.86
C GLY A 150 -2.17 4.18 4.73
N ARG A 151 -2.91 4.04 5.84
CA ARG A 151 -3.16 5.14 6.79
C ARG A 151 -2.00 5.40 7.75
N ILE A 152 -1.07 4.45 7.88
CA ILE A 152 0.07 4.55 8.78
C ILE A 152 1.15 5.38 8.11
N ARG A 153 1.50 6.52 8.72
CA ARG A 153 2.56 7.40 8.24
C ARG A 153 3.74 7.35 9.21
N LEU A 154 4.83 6.73 8.77
CA LEU A 154 6.09 6.63 9.50
C LEU A 154 7.06 7.73 9.07
N LEU A 155 7.02 8.10 7.78
CA LEU A 155 7.84 9.16 7.20
C LEU A 155 7.04 10.47 7.21
N LYS A 156 7.61 11.51 7.83
CA LYS A 156 7.10 12.91 7.82
C LYS A 156 7.69 13.68 6.65
#